data_04a318c169873e863a771ca5042f3f56
#
_entry.id   04a318c169873e863a771ca5042f3f56
#
_cell.length_a   1.000
_cell.length_b   1.000
_cell.length_c   1.000
_cell.angle_alpha   90.00
_cell.angle_beta   90.00
_cell.angle_gamma   90.00
#
_symmetry.space_group_name_H-M   'P 1'
#
loop_
_entity.id
_entity.type
_entity.pdbx_description
1 polymer ?
#
loop_
_entity_poly.entity_id
_entity_poly.type
_entity_poly.pdbx_seq_one_letter_code
_entity_poly.pdbx_strand_id
1 'polypeptide(L)'
;MKTGTPYYLILVFAILVTAGTSCAKLNITRFYHRRSPTLDSIEDPYSRAYNKKPFSIEFTDRPFDRVSLELITDTLTYIYEYRVGESRLEDTLVKYGYEPHPIDWLITRMRDMNCTWIDKLDYYSEEQRHSLIYLSLWPRAVNSPFVNKKYYILAYFQQPQLFDNQGRLLAGRRRRHIRKINAAVFLRLNDKVAYTISDRFR
;
A
#
# COMPACT_ATOMS: atom_id res chain seq x y z
N MET A 1 -44.13 6.43 35.28
CA MET A 1 -42.78 6.96 35.00
C MET A 1 -42.28 6.36 33.69
N LYS A 2 -41.96 7.21 32.69
CA LYS A 2 -41.73 6.79 31.28
C LYS A 2 -40.26 6.36 31.10
N THR A 3 -40.04 5.08 30.77
CA THR A 3 -38.73 4.50 30.45
C THR A 3 -38.44 4.59 28.94
N GLY A 4 -38.30 5.82 28.40
CA GLY A 4 -38.05 6.02 26.97
C GLY A 4 -36.62 6.28 26.55
N THR A 5 -35.68 6.30 27.49
CA THR A 5 -34.30 6.83 27.29
C THR A 5 -33.27 5.88 26.67
N PRO A 6 -33.31 4.52 26.81
CA PRO A 6 -32.20 3.69 26.32
C PRO A 6 -32.18 3.49 24.79
N TYR A 7 -33.35 3.52 24.11
CA TYR A 7 -33.39 3.25 22.68
C TYR A 7 -32.81 4.38 21.82
N TYR A 8 -32.94 5.63 22.24
CA TYR A 8 -32.36 6.77 21.53
C TYR A 8 -30.83 6.77 21.58
N LEU A 9 -30.25 6.38 22.70
CA LEU A 9 -28.79 6.27 22.85
C LEU A 9 -28.22 5.18 21.94
N ILE A 10 -28.89 4.04 21.83
CA ILE A 10 -28.45 2.93 20.95
C ILE A 10 -28.55 3.35 19.48
N LEU A 11 -29.60 4.06 19.10
CA LEU A 11 -29.82 4.53 17.73
C LEU A 11 -28.77 5.59 17.33
N VAL A 12 -28.47 6.54 18.20
CA VAL A 12 -27.41 7.55 17.99
C VAL A 12 -26.04 6.89 17.89
N PHE A 13 -25.75 5.90 18.73
CA PHE A 13 -24.49 5.16 18.68
C PHE A 13 -24.35 4.34 17.39
N ALA A 14 -25.40 3.70 16.91
CA ALA A 14 -25.42 2.98 15.65
C ALA A 14 -25.19 3.90 14.44
N ILE A 15 -25.78 5.10 14.43
CA ILE A 15 -25.58 6.11 13.37
C ILE A 15 -24.14 6.63 13.39
N LEU A 16 -23.54 6.87 14.57
CA LEU A 16 -22.14 7.30 14.70
C LEU A 16 -21.14 6.25 14.19
N VAL A 17 -21.39 4.96 14.46
CA VAL A 17 -20.52 3.87 14.01
C VAL A 17 -20.60 3.70 12.48
N THR A 18 -21.78 3.80 11.87
CA THR A 18 -21.94 3.69 10.41
C THR A 18 -21.35 4.88 9.65
N ALA A 19 -21.40 6.09 10.22
CA ALA A 19 -20.80 7.28 9.61
C ALA A 19 -19.26 7.22 9.56
N GLY A 20 -18.61 6.62 10.55
CA GLY A 20 -17.15 6.54 10.63
C GLY A 20 -16.50 5.71 9.52
N THR A 21 -17.12 4.62 9.10
CA THR A 21 -16.58 3.74 8.03
C THR A 21 -16.74 4.35 6.64
N SER A 22 -17.76 5.14 6.41
CA SER A 22 -18.01 5.83 5.14
C SER A 22 -16.99 6.94 4.89
N CYS A 23 -16.58 7.68 5.91
CA CYS A 23 -15.60 8.77 5.80
C CYS A 23 -14.21 8.27 5.37
N ALA A 24 -13.74 7.13 5.87
CA ALA A 24 -12.42 6.58 5.52
C ALA A 24 -12.35 6.15 4.05
N LYS A 25 -13.41 5.54 3.53
CA LYS A 25 -13.51 5.16 2.10
C LYS A 25 -13.48 6.38 1.18
N LEU A 26 -14.23 7.42 1.50
CA LEU A 26 -14.24 8.66 0.72
C LEU A 26 -12.87 9.36 0.72
N ASN A 27 -12.16 9.31 1.84
CA ASN A 27 -10.85 9.94 1.96
C ASN A 27 -9.79 9.27 1.10
N ILE A 28 -9.72 7.93 1.07
CA ILE A 28 -8.72 7.24 0.25
C ILE A 28 -9.03 7.37 -1.25
N THR A 29 -10.30 7.30 -1.64
CA THR A 29 -10.68 7.50 -3.04
C THR A 29 -10.33 8.90 -3.52
N ARG A 30 -10.63 9.95 -2.73
CA ARG A 30 -10.23 11.34 -3.04
C ARG A 30 -8.72 11.51 -3.05
N PHE A 31 -8.02 10.90 -2.12
CA PHE A 31 -6.55 10.90 -2.08
C PHE A 31 -5.98 10.29 -3.36
N TYR A 32 -6.44 9.10 -3.74
CA TYR A 32 -6.01 8.42 -4.94
C TYR A 32 -6.26 9.28 -6.19
N HIS A 33 -7.49 9.78 -6.40
CA HIS A 33 -7.79 10.61 -7.58
C HIS A 33 -6.97 11.89 -7.68
N ARG A 34 -6.61 12.51 -6.55
CA ARG A 34 -5.75 13.70 -6.54
C ARG A 34 -4.28 13.38 -6.81
N ARG A 35 -3.84 12.19 -6.48
CA ARG A 35 -2.43 11.79 -6.47
C ARG A 35 -2.12 10.68 -7.46
N SER A 36 -3.11 10.18 -8.21
CA SER A 36 -2.88 9.09 -9.17
C SER A 36 -1.75 9.39 -10.15
N PRO A 37 -1.58 10.58 -10.76
CA PRO A 37 -0.46 10.82 -11.64
C PRO A 37 0.91 10.66 -10.95
N THR A 38 0.99 11.07 -9.68
CA THR A 38 2.23 10.92 -8.89
C THR A 38 2.44 9.48 -8.44
N LEU A 39 1.37 8.77 -8.04
CA LEU A 39 1.43 7.36 -7.65
C LEU A 39 1.79 6.48 -8.83
N ASP A 40 1.19 6.71 -9.99
CA ASP A 40 1.50 6.01 -11.24
C ASP A 40 2.95 6.30 -11.68
N SER A 41 3.45 7.53 -11.42
CA SER A 41 4.86 7.86 -11.67
C SER A 41 5.84 7.10 -10.77
N ILE A 42 5.41 6.55 -9.65
CA ILE A 42 6.23 5.66 -8.78
C ILE A 42 6.14 4.21 -9.26
N GLU A 43 4.93 3.75 -9.59
CA GLU A 43 4.67 2.35 -9.94
C GLU A 43 5.48 1.91 -11.16
N ASP A 44 5.40 2.65 -12.24
CA ASP A 44 6.05 2.33 -13.52
C ASP A 44 7.59 2.25 -13.43
N PRO A 45 8.32 3.28 -12.89
CA PRO A 45 9.77 3.20 -12.71
C PRO A 45 10.20 2.08 -11.77
N TYR A 46 9.43 1.86 -10.68
CA TYR A 46 9.70 0.76 -9.77
C TYR A 46 9.58 -0.58 -10.48
N SER A 47 8.50 -0.80 -11.24
CA SER A 47 8.29 -2.03 -12.03
C SER A 47 9.45 -2.29 -12.99
N ARG A 48 9.90 -1.26 -13.72
CA ARG A 48 11.04 -1.37 -14.65
C ARG A 48 12.35 -1.68 -13.92
N ALA A 49 12.63 -1.02 -12.84
CA ALA A 49 13.84 -1.24 -12.05
C ALA A 49 13.83 -2.64 -11.40
N TYR A 50 12.72 -3.04 -10.80
CA TYR A 50 12.54 -4.36 -10.20
C TYR A 50 12.72 -5.51 -11.21
N ASN A 51 12.20 -5.35 -12.43
CA ASN A 51 12.32 -6.39 -13.47
C ASN A 51 13.77 -6.59 -13.95
N LYS A 52 14.62 -5.57 -13.83
CA LYS A 52 16.06 -5.71 -14.08
C LYS A 52 16.74 -6.45 -12.93
N LYS A 53 16.45 -6.02 -11.71
CA LYS A 53 17.01 -6.60 -10.51
C LYS A 53 16.09 -6.37 -9.30
N PRO A 54 15.57 -7.45 -8.65
CA PRO A 54 14.56 -7.33 -7.60
C PRO A 54 15.06 -6.63 -6.35
N PHE A 55 14.25 -5.73 -5.80
CA PHE A 55 14.49 -5.03 -4.53
C PHE A 55 13.19 -4.54 -3.92
N SER A 56 13.19 -4.25 -2.61
CA SER A 56 12.13 -3.49 -1.95
C SER A 56 12.69 -2.30 -1.17
N ILE A 57 11.85 -1.31 -0.92
CA ILE A 57 12.20 -0.10 -0.19
C ILE A 57 11.22 0.10 0.96
N GLU A 58 11.75 0.34 2.16
CA GLU A 58 10.98 0.62 3.36
C GLU A 58 11.54 1.83 4.10
N PHE A 59 10.71 2.78 4.49
CA PHE A 59 11.09 3.79 5.47
C PHE A 59 10.86 3.27 6.89
N THR A 60 11.93 3.20 7.68
CA THR A 60 11.91 2.62 9.03
C THR A 60 11.55 3.63 10.11
N ASP A 61 11.49 4.93 9.76
CA ASP A 61 11.19 6.01 10.69
C ASP A 61 10.05 6.92 10.20
N ARG A 62 9.48 7.71 11.13
CA ARG A 62 8.38 8.62 10.83
C ARG A 62 8.77 9.86 10.02
N PRO A 63 9.96 10.48 10.24
CA PRO A 63 10.39 11.61 9.45
C PRO A 63 10.73 11.25 8.00
N PHE A 64 10.80 9.98 7.64
CA PHE A 64 11.24 9.50 6.34
C PHE A 64 12.70 9.89 6.05
N ASP A 65 13.55 9.79 7.08
CA ASP A 65 14.97 10.06 6.99
C ASP A 65 15.82 8.78 6.94
N ARG A 66 15.24 7.64 7.35
CA ARG A 66 15.90 6.34 7.30
C ARG A 66 15.18 5.40 6.36
N VAL A 67 15.95 4.79 5.47
CA VAL A 67 15.46 3.85 4.47
C VAL A 67 16.15 2.50 4.66
N SER A 68 15.37 1.43 4.64
CA SER A 68 15.83 0.06 4.52
C SER A 68 15.64 -0.39 3.07
N LEU A 69 16.71 -0.91 2.49
CA LEU A 69 16.72 -1.52 1.17
C LEU A 69 16.89 -3.02 1.31
N GLU A 70 15.98 -3.76 0.74
CA GLU A 70 16.06 -5.19 0.59
C GLU A 70 16.50 -5.50 -0.84
N LEU A 71 17.73 -5.99 -1.00
CA LEU A 71 18.33 -6.37 -2.29
C LEU A 71 18.19 -7.87 -2.46
N ILE A 72 17.43 -8.28 -3.46
CA ILE A 72 17.08 -9.68 -3.71
C ILE A 72 17.95 -10.23 -4.82
N THR A 73 18.76 -11.22 -4.49
CA THR A 73 19.58 -11.98 -5.45
C THR A 73 19.02 -13.39 -5.61
N ASP A 74 19.53 -14.15 -6.56
CA ASP A 74 19.08 -15.53 -6.82
C ASP A 74 19.24 -16.46 -5.60
N THR A 75 20.18 -16.15 -4.70
CA THR A 75 20.53 -17.01 -3.57
C THR A 75 20.28 -16.41 -2.21
N LEU A 76 20.35 -15.09 -2.09
CA LEU A 76 20.30 -14.37 -0.81
C LEU A 76 19.53 -13.07 -0.94
N THR A 77 18.94 -12.69 0.18
CA THR A 77 18.37 -11.36 0.38
C THR A 77 19.23 -10.60 1.36
N TYR A 78 19.68 -9.40 0.97
CA TYR A 78 20.48 -8.50 1.79
C TYR A 78 19.62 -7.34 2.23
N ILE A 79 19.66 -6.99 3.50
CA ILE A 79 18.95 -5.85 4.07
C ILE A 79 19.96 -4.84 4.55
N TYR A 80 19.87 -3.61 4.04
CA TYR A 80 20.73 -2.49 4.40
C TYR A 80 19.91 -1.29 4.85
N GLU A 81 20.36 -0.63 5.90
CA GLU A 81 19.75 0.60 6.38
C GLU A 81 20.68 1.79 6.16
N TYR A 82 20.11 2.89 5.65
CA TYR A 82 20.79 4.13 5.35
C TYR A 82 20.00 5.35 5.80
N ARG A 83 20.67 6.48 5.95
CA ARG A 83 20.00 7.77 5.93
C ARG A 83 19.78 8.18 4.47
N VAL A 84 18.66 8.85 4.21
CA VAL A 84 18.38 9.39 2.87
C VAL A 84 19.48 10.37 2.49
N GLY A 85 20.08 10.18 1.30
CA GLY A 85 21.22 10.97 0.82
C GLY A 85 22.58 10.56 1.37
N GLU A 86 22.69 9.41 2.04
CA GLU A 86 23.97 8.87 2.50
C GLU A 86 24.76 8.27 1.31
N SER A 87 26.02 8.68 1.11
CA SER A 87 26.85 8.22 -0.02
C SER A 87 27.06 6.71 -0.05
N ARG A 88 27.13 6.05 1.11
CA ARG A 88 27.24 4.58 1.19
C ARG A 88 26.11 3.82 0.54
N LEU A 89 24.94 4.44 0.37
CA LEU A 89 23.81 3.85 -0.35
C LEU A 89 24.20 3.62 -1.82
N GLU A 90 24.74 4.62 -2.48
CA GLU A 90 25.18 4.55 -3.88
C GLU A 90 26.27 3.50 -4.06
N ASP A 91 27.30 3.50 -3.19
CA ASP A 91 28.39 2.51 -3.22
C ASP A 91 27.85 1.07 -3.10
N THR A 92 26.88 0.86 -2.21
CA THR A 92 26.28 -0.46 -2.02
C THR A 92 25.47 -0.89 -3.25
N LEU A 93 24.68 0.01 -3.83
CA LEU A 93 23.91 -0.29 -5.03
C LEU A 93 24.82 -0.70 -6.18
N VAL A 94 25.88 0.08 -6.43
CA VAL A 94 26.89 -0.23 -7.46
C VAL A 94 27.57 -1.57 -7.19
N LYS A 95 27.97 -1.83 -5.94
CA LYS A 95 28.60 -3.10 -5.54
C LYS A 95 27.74 -4.31 -5.90
N TYR A 96 26.43 -4.20 -5.73
CA TYR A 96 25.51 -5.29 -6.07
C TYR A 96 24.95 -5.19 -7.49
N GLY A 97 25.44 -4.28 -8.32
CA GLY A 97 25.09 -4.11 -9.72
C GLY A 97 23.68 -3.55 -9.93
N TYR A 98 23.19 -2.73 -9.01
CA TYR A 98 21.98 -1.92 -9.20
C TYR A 98 22.34 -0.56 -9.79
N GLU A 99 21.40 0.05 -10.50
CA GLU A 99 21.52 1.42 -10.96
C GLU A 99 21.10 2.36 -9.81
N PRO A 100 21.99 3.24 -9.26
CA PRO A 100 21.67 4.06 -8.10
C PRO A 100 20.57 5.10 -8.39
N HIS A 101 20.69 5.81 -9.51
CA HIS A 101 19.82 6.95 -9.84
C HIS A 101 18.31 6.63 -9.82
N PRO A 102 17.80 5.54 -10.43
CA PRO A 102 16.38 5.18 -10.33
C PRO A 102 15.93 4.89 -8.90
N ILE A 103 16.78 4.28 -8.08
CA ILE A 103 16.45 3.93 -6.70
C ILE A 103 16.43 5.18 -5.82
N ASP A 104 17.40 6.07 -5.94
CA ASP A 104 17.44 7.34 -5.21
C ASP A 104 16.24 8.22 -5.58
N TRP A 105 15.89 8.28 -6.85
CA TRP A 105 14.70 8.96 -7.33
C TRP A 105 13.42 8.38 -6.72
N LEU A 106 13.29 7.04 -6.65
CA LEU A 106 12.16 6.37 -6.02
C LEU A 106 12.06 6.70 -4.53
N ILE A 107 13.17 6.64 -3.79
CA ILE A 107 13.24 7.01 -2.37
C ILE A 107 12.72 8.43 -2.16
N THR A 108 13.16 9.39 -3.00
CA THR A 108 12.71 10.77 -2.94
C THR A 108 11.21 10.88 -3.19
N ARG A 109 10.68 10.23 -4.22
CA ARG A 109 9.25 10.23 -4.52
C ARG A 109 8.39 9.57 -3.46
N MET A 110 8.84 8.44 -2.93
CA MET A 110 8.17 7.77 -1.80
C MET A 110 8.07 8.68 -0.58
N ARG A 111 9.14 9.41 -0.26
CA ARG A 111 9.17 10.41 0.82
C ARG A 111 8.14 11.51 0.60
N ASP A 112 8.09 12.10 -0.60
CA ASP A 112 7.13 13.16 -0.96
C ASP A 112 5.67 12.72 -0.82
N MET A 113 5.41 11.43 -1.04
CA MET A 113 4.08 10.83 -0.97
C MET A 113 3.74 10.21 0.39
N ASN A 114 4.66 10.24 1.35
CA ASN A 114 4.59 9.48 2.61
C ASN A 114 4.36 7.98 2.35
N CYS A 115 4.97 7.42 1.33
CA CYS A 115 4.97 6.01 1.04
C CYS A 115 6.00 5.32 1.95
N THR A 116 5.53 4.49 2.87
CA THR A 116 6.39 3.80 3.83
C THR A 116 7.04 2.55 3.27
N TRP A 117 6.40 1.91 2.32
CA TRP A 117 6.90 0.67 1.75
C TRP A 117 6.42 0.47 0.32
N ILE A 118 7.32 -0.05 -0.51
CA ILE A 118 7.04 -0.51 -1.87
C ILE A 118 7.68 -1.87 -2.08
N ASP A 119 6.91 -2.80 -2.64
CA ASP A 119 7.39 -4.12 -3.00
C ASP A 119 6.58 -4.70 -4.16
N LYS A 120 7.14 -5.71 -4.82
CA LYS A 120 6.46 -6.48 -5.85
C LYS A 120 6.18 -7.88 -5.33
N LEU A 121 4.89 -8.20 -5.22
CA LEU A 121 4.41 -9.46 -4.70
C LEU A 121 3.83 -10.32 -5.83
N ASP A 122 4.05 -11.63 -5.72
CA ASP A 122 3.41 -12.59 -6.60
C ASP A 122 2.05 -13.02 -6.06
N TYR A 123 1.14 -13.26 -6.96
CA TYR A 123 -0.12 -13.91 -6.64
C TYR A 123 -0.49 -14.90 -7.75
N TYR A 124 -1.27 -15.92 -7.38
CA TYR A 124 -1.71 -16.94 -8.32
C TYR A 124 -3.20 -16.76 -8.65
N SER A 125 -3.52 -16.79 -9.94
CA SER A 125 -4.89 -16.79 -10.43
C SER A 125 -4.99 -17.78 -11.57
N GLU A 126 -5.94 -18.72 -11.48
CA GLU A 126 -6.14 -19.77 -12.49
C GLU A 126 -4.84 -20.57 -12.80
N GLU A 127 -4.09 -20.89 -11.73
CA GLU A 127 -2.80 -21.61 -11.79
C GLU A 127 -1.67 -20.82 -12.48
N GLN A 128 -1.91 -19.59 -12.90
CA GLN A 128 -0.91 -18.71 -13.46
C GLN A 128 -0.34 -17.76 -12.41
N ARG A 129 0.98 -17.58 -12.43
CA ARG A 129 1.69 -16.61 -11.61
C ARG A 129 1.55 -15.23 -12.22
N HIS A 130 1.05 -14.31 -11.43
CA HIS A 130 0.95 -12.89 -11.75
C HIS A 130 1.68 -12.08 -10.68
N SER A 131 1.96 -10.83 -10.97
CA SER A 131 2.54 -9.92 -10.00
C SER A 131 1.68 -8.68 -9.79
N LEU A 132 1.83 -8.09 -8.61
CA LEU A 132 1.28 -6.79 -8.27
C LEU A 132 2.34 -5.96 -7.57
N ILE A 133 2.25 -4.64 -7.66
CA ILE A 133 3.05 -3.73 -6.87
C ILE A 133 2.20 -3.26 -5.68
N TYR A 134 2.81 -3.32 -4.52
CA TYR A 134 2.20 -3.02 -3.24
C TYR A 134 2.80 -1.74 -2.69
N LEU A 135 1.97 -0.72 -2.49
CA LEU A 135 2.36 0.57 -1.93
C LEU A 135 1.68 0.76 -0.59
N SER A 136 2.45 0.99 0.44
CA SER A 136 1.94 1.35 1.76
C SER A 136 2.15 2.83 2.02
N LEU A 137 1.06 3.56 2.21
CA LEU A 137 1.06 5.00 2.40
C LEU A 137 0.69 5.33 3.84
N TRP A 138 1.45 6.24 4.43
CA TRP A 138 1.10 6.80 5.73
C TRP A 138 0.11 7.96 5.57
N PRO A 139 -1.17 7.81 5.96
CA PRO A 139 -2.09 8.92 5.88
C PRO A 139 -1.78 9.93 7.00
N ARG A 140 -1.41 11.15 6.63
CA ARG A 140 -1.29 12.27 7.59
C ARG A 140 -2.63 12.65 8.24
N ALA A 141 -3.76 12.13 7.72
CA ALA A 141 -5.08 12.69 7.96
C ALA A 141 -5.79 12.22 9.23
N VAL A 142 -5.26 11.25 9.98
CA VAL A 142 -5.96 10.77 11.20
C VAL A 142 -4.99 10.79 12.39
N ASN A 143 -4.60 11.98 12.81
CA ASN A 143 -3.96 12.20 14.11
C ASN A 143 -5.05 12.29 15.21
N SER A 144 -5.87 11.26 15.34
CA SER A 144 -6.71 11.15 16.52
C SER A 144 -5.92 10.37 17.59
N PRO A 145 -5.78 10.91 18.80
CA PRO A 145 -5.03 10.24 19.89
C PRO A 145 -5.64 8.90 20.30
N PHE A 146 -6.88 8.61 19.88
CA PHE A 146 -7.63 7.42 20.25
C PHE A 146 -7.79 6.41 19.09
N VAL A 147 -7.26 6.70 17.89
CA VAL A 147 -7.38 5.80 16.73
C VAL A 147 -6.01 5.17 16.45
N ASN A 148 -5.98 3.84 16.38
CA ASN A 148 -4.80 3.10 15.96
C ASN A 148 -4.32 3.60 14.59
N LYS A 149 -3.01 3.72 14.43
CA LYS A 149 -2.39 4.13 13.17
C LYS A 149 -2.84 3.16 12.08
N LYS A 150 -3.34 3.71 10.98
CA LYS A 150 -3.77 2.92 9.82
C LYS A 150 -3.00 3.36 8.58
N TYR A 151 -2.61 2.39 7.78
CA TYR A 151 -1.96 2.59 6.50
C TYR A 151 -2.98 2.45 5.38
N TYR A 152 -2.86 3.26 4.35
CA TYR A 152 -3.52 3.04 3.07
C TYR A 152 -2.64 2.17 2.22
N ILE A 153 -3.11 0.98 1.94
CA ILE A 153 -2.40 0.00 1.13
C ILE A 153 -3.02 0.03 -0.26
N LEU A 154 -2.21 0.33 -1.28
CA LEU A 154 -2.59 0.25 -2.67
C LEU A 154 -1.96 -0.99 -3.30
N ALA A 155 -2.73 -1.72 -4.07
CA ALA A 155 -2.27 -2.85 -4.87
C ALA A 155 -2.49 -2.54 -6.35
N TYR A 156 -1.40 -2.42 -7.10
CA TYR A 156 -1.38 -2.22 -8.55
C TYR A 156 -1.21 -3.56 -9.22
N PHE A 157 -2.26 -4.04 -9.87
CA PHE A 157 -2.26 -5.31 -10.56
C PHE A 157 -1.79 -5.14 -12.01
N GLN A 158 -0.99 -6.07 -12.47
CA GLN A 158 -0.52 -6.09 -13.85
C GLN A 158 -1.68 -6.23 -14.85
N GLN A 159 -2.74 -6.94 -14.47
CA GLN A 159 -3.92 -7.18 -15.29
C GLN A 159 -5.19 -6.66 -14.61
N PRO A 160 -6.25 -6.30 -15.39
CA PRO A 160 -7.55 -5.96 -14.82
C PRO A 160 -8.09 -7.07 -13.90
N GLN A 161 -8.68 -6.68 -12.78
CA GLN A 161 -9.22 -7.59 -11.78
C GLN A 161 -10.74 -7.57 -11.77
N LEU A 162 -11.33 -8.65 -11.28
CA LEU A 162 -12.77 -8.76 -11.10
C LEU A 162 -13.16 -8.31 -9.68
N PHE A 163 -14.25 -7.56 -9.61
CA PHE A 163 -14.81 -7.06 -8.36
C PHE A 163 -16.30 -7.42 -8.26
N ASP A 164 -16.78 -7.59 -7.02
CA ASP A 164 -18.22 -7.77 -6.77
C ASP A 164 -18.98 -6.42 -6.83
N ASN A 165 -20.31 -6.49 -6.65
CA ASN A 165 -21.18 -5.32 -6.65
C ASN A 165 -20.88 -4.33 -5.51
N GLN A 166 -20.15 -4.76 -4.48
CA GLN A 166 -19.69 -3.92 -3.36
C GLN A 166 -18.26 -3.38 -3.59
N GLY A 167 -17.67 -3.69 -4.75
CA GLY A 167 -16.31 -3.29 -5.11
C GLY A 167 -15.22 -4.11 -4.41
N ARG A 168 -15.53 -5.29 -3.86
CA ARG A 168 -14.54 -6.16 -3.22
C ARG A 168 -13.86 -7.02 -4.28
N LEU A 169 -12.54 -7.17 -4.16
CA LEU A 169 -11.72 -7.95 -5.08
C LEU A 169 -12.09 -9.43 -5.03
N LEU A 170 -12.41 -10.01 -6.19
CA LEU A 170 -12.77 -11.41 -6.35
C LEU A 170 -11.56 -12.26 -6.74
N ALA A 171 -11.51 -13.50 -6.27
CA ALA A 171 -10.52 -14.48 -6.69
C ALA A 171 -11.10 -15.40 -7.79
N GLY A 172 -10.48 -15.38 -8.99
CA GLY A 172 -10.72 -16.33 -10.06
C GLY A 172 -12.18 -16.45 -10.58
N ARG A 173 -12.49 -17.54 -11.32
CA ARG A 173 -13.79 -17.83 -11.92
C ARG A 173 -14.92 -18.04 -10.90
N ARG A 174 -14.63 -18.46 -9.71
CA ARG A 174 -15.63 -18.65 -8.65
C ARG A 174 -15.86 -17.33 -7.92
N ARG A 175 -16.84 -16.55 -8.36
CA ARG A 175 -17.27 -15.25 -7.84
C ARG A 175 -17.54 -15.19 -6.31
N ARG A 176 -17.32 -16.30 -5.58
CA ARG A 176 -17.64 -16.41 -4.15
C ARG A 176 -16.44 -16.23 -3.21
N HIS A 177 -15.21 -16.23 -3.72
CA HIS A 177 -14.03 -16.11 -2.88
C HIS A 177 -13.39 -14.75 -3.03
N ILE A 178 -13.46 -13.95 -1.97
CA ILE A 178 -12.75 -12.67 -1.87
C ILE A 178 -11.25 -12.97 -1.77
N ARG A 179 -10.46 -12.38 -2.67
CA ARG A 179 -9.01 -12.50 -2.59
C ARG A 179 -8.49 -11.73 -1.39
N LYS A 180 -7.71 -12.40 -0.58
CA LYS A 180 -7.00 -11.82 0.54
C LYS A 180 -5.51 -11.84 0.24
N ILE A 181 -4.90 -10.67 0.22
CA ILE A 181 -3.46 -10.48 0.15
C ILE A 181 -3.06 -9.98 1.52
N ASN A 182 -2.11 -10.67 2.19
CA ASN A 182 -1.76 -10.40 3.58
C ASN A 182 -2.98 -10.36 4.53
N ALA A 183 -3.93 -11.30 4.35
CA ALA A 183 -5.17 -11.42 5.12
C ALA A 183 -6.15 -10.22 5.00
N ALA A 184 -5.89 -9.25 4.15
CA ALA A 184 -6.76 -8.09 3.95
C ALA A 184 -7.70 -8.26 2.75
N VAL A 185 -8.89 -7.67 2.84
CA VAL A 185 -9.84 -7.57 1.73
C VAL A 185 -9.62 -6.26 1.00
N PHE A 186 -9.41 -6.33 -0.32
CA PHE A 186 -9.17 -5.16 -1.14
C PHE A 186 -10.44 -4.65 -1.80
N LEU A 187 -10.57 -3.33 -1.87
CA LEU A 187 -11.68 -2.60 -2.48
C LEU A 187 -11.19 -1.88 -3.74
N ARG A 188 -12.06 -1.82 -4.75
CA ARG A 188 -11.78 -1.23 -6.06
C ARG A 188 -11.54 0.27 -5.98
N LEU A 189 -10.50 0.73 -6.66
CA LEU A 189 -10.32 2.13 -7.09
C LEU A 189 -10.56 2.25 -8.60
N ASN A 190 -9.93 1.35 -9.38
CA ASN A 190 -10.20 1.15 -10.80
C ASN A 190 -10.01 -0.35 -11.15
N ASP A 191 -9.94 -0.70 -12.42
CA ASP A 191 -9.86 -2.11 -12.86
C ASP A 191 -8.53 -2.77 -12.50
N LYS A 192 -7.46 -1.98 -12.35
CA LYS A 192 -6.11 -2.46 -12.02
C LYS A 192 -5.63 -2.06 -10.64
N VAL A 193 -6.34 -1.19 -9.95
CA VAL A 193 -5.90 -0.68 -8.65
C VAL A 193 -6.96 -0.94 -7.60
N ALA A 194 -6.55 -1.59 -6.53
CA ALA A 194 -7.37 -1.81 -5.36
C ALA A 194 -6.68 -1.29 -4.10
N TYR A 195 -7.45 -1.07 -3.03
CA TYR A 195 -6.92 -0.60 -1.77
C TYR A 195 -7.48 -1.38 -0.59
N THR A 196 -6.74 -1.35 0.50
CA THR A 196 -7.25 -1.70 1.83
C THR A 196 -6.73 -0.72 2.88
N ILE A 197 -7.32 -0.77 4.06
CA ILE A 197 -6.86 0.00 5.22
C ILE A 197 -6.40 -1.01 6.26
N SER A 198 -5.16 -0.90 6.71
CA SER A 198 -4.53 -1.86 7.61
C SER A 198 -3.83 -1.16 8.78
N ASP A 199 -3.76 -1.84 9.91
CA ASP A 199 -2.95 -1.41 11.07
C ASP A 199 -1.45 -1.71 10.83
N ARG A 200 -1.15 -2.54 9.84
CA ARG A 200 0.20 -2.92 9.44
C ARG A 200 0.47 -2.41 8.04
N PHE A 201 1.71 -2.03 7.76
CA PHE A 201 2.11 -1.58 6.43
C PHE A 201 2.55 -2.73 5.50
N ARG A 202 2.78 -3.91 6.05
CA ARG A 202 3.11 -5.16 5.33
C ARG A 202 2.61 -6.40 6.08
#